data_806c9b3cba9efadbee2dfe0b111382aa
#
_entry.id   806c9b3cba9efadbee2dfe0b111382aa
#
_cell.length_a   1.000
_cell.length_b   1.000
_cell.length_c   1.000
_cell.angle_alpha   90.00
_cell.angle_beta   90.00
_cell.angle_gamma   90.00
#
_symmetry.space_group_name_H-M   'P 1'
#
loop_
_entity.id
_entity.type
_entity.pdbx_description
1 polymer ?
#
loop_
_entity_poly.entity_id
_entity_poly.type
_entity_poly.pdbx_seq_one_letter_code
_entity_poly.pdbx_strand_id
1 'polypeptide(L)'
;MKYLKKFIATTIREYLNENAFNGKLLYHSTDDTNAINILKSGEIKTYENILKATNQDPLEWYDDPNYGKFVYVSDFPHDESNYYGLSDLDVTFVIDSNRIKHKMTQADRSYEGGTISVEGNIPLSAVVKVLIYKPNENLIKLLQNKHIEYSIEALP
;
A
#
# COMPACT_ATOMS: atom_id res chain seq x y z
N MET A 1 28.75 8.16 -27.43
CA MET A 1 29.25 8.10 -26.05
C MET A 1 28.28 8.72 -25.04
N LYS A 2 27.73 9.91 -25.31
CA LYS A 2 26.78 10.58 -24.40
C LYS A 2 25.52 9.76 -24.15
N TYR A 3 24.95 9.12 -25.16
CA TYR A 3 23.74 8.29 -25.05
C TYR A 3 23.99 6.99 -24.29
N LEU A 4 25.15 6.36 -24.48
CA LEU A 4 25.52 5.14 -23.77
C LEU A 4 25.68 5.38 -22.27
N LYS A 5 26.33 6.47 -21.86
CA LYS A 5 26.45 6.85 -20.44
C LYS A 5 25.08 7.08 -19.77
N LYS A 6 24.17 7.78 -20.47
CA LYS A 6 22.82 8.01 -19.98
C LYS A 6 22.02 6.70 -19.84
N PHE A 7 22.13 5.81 -20.83
CA PHE A 7 21.49 4.49 -20.80
C PHE A 7 21.99 3.64 -19.63
N ILE A 8 23.29 3.55 -19.41
CA ILE A 8 23.89 2.81 -18.31
C ILE A 8 23.43 3.38 -16.96
N ALA A 9 23.46 4.71 -16.78
CA ALA A 9 23.03 5.35 -15.54
C ALA A 9 21.54 5.09 -15.25
N THR A 10 20.69 5.12 -16.26
CA THR A 10 19.26 4.82 -16.13
C THR A 10 19.05 3.35 -15.75
N THR A 11 19.73 2.42 -16.41
CA THR A 11 19.63 0.98 -16.15
C THR A 11 20.11 0.63 -14.73
N ILE A 12 21.21 1.21 -14.27
CA ILE A 12 21.70 1.03 -12.91
C ILE A 12 20.70 1.58 -11.88
N ARG A 13 20.13 2.74 -12.15
CA ARG A 13 19.12 3.36 -11.28
C ARG A 13 17.87 2.50 -11.16
N GLU A 14 17.37 1.98 -12.27
CA GLU A 14 16.23 1.05 -12.29
C GLU A 14 16.55 -0.24 -11.52
N TYR A 15 17.72 -0.83 -11.75
CA TYR A 15 18.17 -2.01 -11.03
C TYR A 15 18.25 -1.78 -9.51
N LEU A 16 18.83 -0.66 -9.08
CA LEU A 16 18.92 -0.30 -7.66
C LEU A 16 17.53 -0.05 -7.04
N ASN A 17 16.62 0.59 -7.78
CA ASN A 17 15.26 0.80 -7.31
C ASN A 17 14.49 -0.51 -7.18
N GLU A 18 14.59 -1.42 -8.15
CA GLU A 18 13.96 -2.74 -8.10
C GLU A 18 14.49 -3.58 -6.93
N ASN A 19 15.79 -3.52 -6.64
CA ASN A 19 16.39 -4.28 -5.54
C ASN A 19 16.20 -3.64 -4.15
N ALA A 20 15.93 -2.33 -4.08
CA ALA A 20 15.76 -1.63 -2.80
C ALA A 20 14.62 -2.21 -1.95
N PHE A 21 13.59 -2.76 -2.60
CA PHE A 21 12.40 -3.33 -1.95
C PHE A 21 12.34 -4.85 -2.01
N ASN A 22 13.33 -5.50 -2.63
CA ASN A 22 13.35 -6.95 -2.84
C ASN A 22 13.34 -7.70 -1.50
N GLY A 23 12.37 -8.62 -1.35
CA GLY A 23 12.23 -9.46 -0.15
C GLY A 23 11.70 -8.74 1.09
N LYS A 24 11.29 -7.47 0.99
CA LYS A 24 10.70 -6.73 2.10
C LYS A 24 9.20 -7.02 2.22
N LEU A 25 8.73 -7.04 3.47
CA LEU A 25 7.31 -6.94 3.77
C LEU A 25 6.93 -5.45 3.85
N LEU A 26 5.82 -5.13 3.22
CA LEU A 26 5.25 -3.79 3.22
C LEU A 26 3.88 -3.83 3.90
N TYR A 27 3.46 -2.71 4.45
CA TYR A 27 2.27 -2.62 5.29
C TYR A 27 1.35 -1.50 4.81
N HIS A 28 0.08 -1.86 4.59
CA HIS A 28 -0.96 -0.89 4.27
C HIS A 28 -2.05 -0.95 5.33
N SER A 29 -2.17 0.12 6.09
CA SER A 29 -3.14 0.22 7.20
C SER A 29 -4.36 1.03 6.78
N THR A 30 -5.54 0.57 7.21
CA THR A 30 -6.81 1.20 6.86
C THR A 30 -7.88 0.88 7.92
N ASP A 31 -9.04 1.51 7.80
CA ASP A 31 -10.21 1.15 8.59
C ASP A 31 -10.86 -0.16 8.11
N ASP A 32 -11.78 -0.69 8.91
CA ASP A 32 -12.46 -1.96 8.64
C ASP A 32 -13.37 -1.90 7.40
N THR A 33 -14.02 -0.77 7.15
CA THR A 33 -14.89 -0.56 5.98
C THR A 33 -14.08 -0.60 4.69
N ASN A 34 -12.97 0.10 4.64
CA ASN A 34 -12.07 0.07 3.49
C ASN A 34 -11.42 -1.30 3.31
N ALA A 35 -11.06 -1.98 4.39
CA ALA A 35 -10.54 -3.34 4.33
C ALA A 35 -11.54 -4.32 3.69
N ILE A 36 -12.81 -4.23 4.05
CA ILE A 36 -13.88 -5.02 3.43
C ILE A 36 -14.00 -4.71 1.93
N ASN A 37 -13.94 -3.45 1.55
CA ASN A 37 -13.98 -3.03 0.15
C ASN A 37 -12.78 -3.55 -0.65
N ILE A 38 -11.59 -3.53 -0.07
CA ILE A 38 -10.39 -4.11 -0.66
C ILE A 38 -10.58 -5.61 -0.92
N LEU A 39 -11.07 -6.35 0.07
CA LEU A 39 -11.31 -7.78 -0.06
C LEU A 39 -12.36 -8.11 -1.11
N LYS A 40 -13.44 -7.32 -1.19
CA LYS A 40 -14.49 -7.50 -2.20
C LYS A 40 -14.03 -7.18 -3.61
N SER A 41 -13.23 -6.12 -3.77
CA SER A 41 -12.74 -5.70 -5.09
C SER A 41 -11.55 -6.54 -5.60
N GLY A 42 -10.82 -7.18 -4.71
CA GLY A 42 -9.64 -7.98 -5.05
C GLY A 42 -8.34 -7.21 -5.18
N GLU A 43 -8.33 -5.93 -4.81
CA GLU A 43 -7.13 -5.09 -4.90
C GLU A 43 -7.17 -3.90 -3.95
N ILE A 44 -5.99 -3.45 -3.53
CA ILE A 44 -5.80 -2.16 -2.85
C ILE A 44 -5.68 -1.11 -3.94
N LYS A 45 -6.67 -0.22 -4.02
CA LYS A 45 -6.76 0.77 -5.08
C LYS A 45 -6.02 2.05 -4.75
N THR A 46 -5.47 2.69 -5.78
CA THR A 46 -5.03 4.07 -5.69
C THR A 46 -6.22 4.97 -5.33
N TYR A 47 -5.94 6.11 -4.73
CA TYR A 47 -6.99 7.04 -4.33
C TYR A 47 -7.84 7.51 -5.54
N GLU A 48 -7.19 7.78 -6.67
CA GLU A 48 -7.86 8.11 -7.93
C GLU A 48 -8.83 7.01 -8.37
N ASN A 49 -8.44 5.75 -8.29
CA ASN A 49 -9.30 4.63 -8.67
C ASN A 49 -10.45 4.40 -7.69
N ILE A 50 -10.28 4.69 -6.41
CA ILE A 50 -11.37 4.70 -5.43
C ILE A 50 -12.41 5.75 -5.80
N LEU A 51 -11.98 6.98 -6.10
CA LEU A 51 -12.90 8.06 -6.47
C LEU A 51 -13.62 7.76 -7.77
N LYS A 52 -12.95 7.22 -8.78
CA LYS A 52 -13.58 6.78 -10.03
C LYS A 52 -14.62 5.69 -9.80
N ALA A 53 -14.33 4.72 -8.94
CA ALA A 53 -15.25 3.64 -8.60
C ALA A 53 -16.52 4.14 -7.88
N THR A 54 -16.45 5.29 -7.22
CA THR A 54 -17.57 5.93 -6.52
C THR A 54 -18.18 7.09 -7.30
N ASN A 55 -17.85 7.25 -8.59
CA ASN A 55 -18.30 8.35 -9.47
C ASN A 55 -17.98 9.75 -8.94
N GLN A 56 -16.84 9.89 -8.25
CA GLN A 56 -16.35 11.18 -7.77
C GLN A 56 -15.23 11.70 -8.66
N ASP A 57 -15.18 13.01 -8.85
CA ASP A 57 -14.08 13.63 -9.60
C ASP A 57 -12.85 13.73 -8.69
N PRO A 58 -11.74 13.08 -9.05
CA PRO A 58 -10.51 13.17 -8.27
C PRO A 58 -10.01 14.60 -8.05
N LEU A 59 -10.16 15.47 -9.04
CA LEU A 59 -9.68 16.85 -8.97
C LEU A 59 -10.46 17.73 -7.99
N GLU A 60 -11.64 17.34 -7.57
CA GLU A 60 -12.39 18.04 -6.51
C GLU A 60 -11.78 17.83 -5.12
N TRP A 61 -10.97 16.79 -4.94
CA TRP A 61 -10.47 16.37 -3.64
C TRP A 61 -9.00 16.72 -3.39
N TYR A 62 -8.23 16.94 -4.47
CA TYR A 62 -6.81 17.30 -4.35
C TYR A 62 -6.34 18.10 -5.56
N ASP A 63 -5.45 19.06 -5.31
CA ASP A 63 -4.94 19.98 -6.35
C ASP A 63 -3.83 19.33 -7.20
N ASP A 64 -3.11 18.35 -6.66
CA ASP A 64 -2.05 17.65 -7.37
C ASP A 64 -2.59 16.40 -8.07
N PRO A 65 -2.65 16.37 -9.43
CA PRO A 65 -3.14 15.21 -10.17
C PRO A 65 -2.27 13.96 -10.00
N ASN A 66 -1.06 14.08 -9.49
CA ASN A 66 -0.19 12.93 -9.22
C ASN A 66 -0.48 12.27 -7.88
N TYR A 67 -1.06 12.99 -6.94
CA TYR A 67 -1.34 12.49 -5.59
C TYR A 67 -2.18 11.20 -5.58
N GLY A 68 -3.18 11.14 -6.44
CA GLY A 68 -4.11 10.01 -6.51
C GLY A 68 -3.60 8.77 -7.24
N LYS A 69 -2.43 8.81 -7.86
CA LYS A 69 -1.91 7.71 -8.68
C LYS A 69 -1.22 6.61 -7.89
N PHE A 70 -1.06 6.77 -6.59
CA PHE A 70 -0.27 5.91 -5.75
C PHE A 70 -1.11 5.19 -4.69
N VAL A 71 -0.67 3.99 -4.31
CA VAL A 71 -1.00 3.37 -3.04
C VAL A 71 0.19 3.64 -2.10
N TYR A 72 -0.09 4.14 -0.91
CA TYR A 72 0.94 4.40 0.09
C TYR A 72 1.03 3.23 1.07
N VAL A 73 2.25 2.73 1.24
CA VAL A 73 2.58 1.64 2.17
C VAL A 73 3.77 2.05 3.03
N SER A 74 4.02 1.34 4.10
CA SER A 74 5.19 1.55 4.96
C SER A 74 6.02 0.29 5.05
N ASP A 75 7.27 0.42 5.48
CA ASP A 75 8.14 -0.72 5.78
C ASP A 75 8.07 -1.16 7.25
N PHE A 76 7.17 -0.55 8.03
CA PHE A 76 6.89 -0.90 9.42
C PHE A 76 5.41 -1.26 9.61
N PRO A 77 5.09 -2.26 10.44
CA PRO A 77 3.68 -2.63 10.72
C PRO A 77 2.91 -1.52 11.45
N HIS A 78 3.60 -0.72 12.24
CA HIS A 78 3.10 0.48 12.90
C HIS A 78 4.16 1.55 12.84
N ASP A 79 3.82 2.66 12.26
CA ASP A 79 4.61 3.85 12.41
C ASP A 79 4.07 4.64 13.60
N GLU A 80 4.76 4.59 14.74
CA GLU A 80 4.45 5.41 15.93
C GLU A 80 4.49 6.90 15.61
N SER A 81 5.13 7.28 14.51
CA SER A 81 5.22 8.66 14.05
C SER A 81 4.02 9.11 13.22
N ASN A 82 3.15 8.20 12.81
CA ASN A 82 1.91 8.54 12.15
C ASN A 82 0.88 9.09 13.14
N TYR A 83 1.03 10.34 13.43
CA TYR A 83 0.15 11.15 14.28
C TYR A 83 -1.28 11.25 13.75
N TYR A 84 -1.53 10.82 12.55
CA TYR A 84 -2.85 10.85 11.93
C TYR A 84 -3.62 9.57 12.25
N GLY A 85 -4.03 9.47 13.50
CA GLY A 85 -5.12 8.63 13.91
C GLY A 85 -4.77 7.15 14.12
N LEU A 86 -4.17 6.81 15.24
CA LEU A 86 -4.25 5.45 15.81
C LEU A 86 -5.72 4.96 15.91
N SER A 87 -6.70 5.87 15.79
CA SER A 87 -8.12 5.56 15.76
C SER A 87 -8.61 4.94 14.46
N ASP A 88 -7.84 5.05 13.37
CA ASP A 88 -8.23 4.58 12.03
C ASP A 88 -7.47 3.34 11.59
N LEU A 89 -6.60 2.79 12.45
CA LEU A 89 -5.82 1.59 12.18
C LEU A 89 -6.54 0.33 12.67
N ASP A 90 -7.64 0.00 12.05
CA ASP A 90 -8.37 -1.21 12.41
C ASP A 90 -7.73 -2.48 11.81
N VAL A 91 -7.11 -2.33 10.65
CA VAL A 91 -6.61 -3.45 9.82
C VAL A 91 -5.33 -3.06 9.10
N THR A 92 -4.36 -3.99 9.06
CA THR A 92 -3.13 -3.82 8.28
C THR A 92 -2.94 -5.01 7.33
N PHE A 93 -2.82 -4.71 6.04
CA PHE A 93 -2.45 -5.68 5.02
C PHE A 93 -0.93 -5.82 4.97
N VAL A 94 -0.43 -7.03 5.14
CA VAL A 94 0.99 -7.37 4.99
C VAL A 94 1.23 -7.83 3.57
N ILE A 95 2.12 -7.16 2.87
CA ILE A 95 2.31 -7.29 1.42
C ILE A 95 3.73 -7.76 1.15
N ASP A 96 3.86 -8.77 0.29
CA ASP A 96 5.16 -9.20 -0.23
C ASP A 96 5.56 -8.28 -1.39
N SER A 97 6.62 -7.51 -1.20
CA SER A 97 7.12 -6.56 -2.21
C SER A 97 7.51 -7.25 -3.52
N ASN A 98 7.94 -8.51 -3.48
CA ASN A 98 8.29 -9.28 -4.68
C ASN A 98 7.09 -9.57 -5.60
N ARG A 99 5.88 -9.46 -5.07
CA ARG A 99 4.64 -9.69 -5.83
C ARG A 99 4.02 -8.41 -6.38
N ILE A 100 4.65 -7.27 -6.11
CA ILE A 100 4.25 -5.98 -6.67
C ILE A 100 5.03 -5.77 -7.97
N LYS A 101 4.30 -5.60 -9.08
CA LYS A 101 4.87 -5.35 -10.41
C LYS A 101 5.02 -3.87 -10.75
N HIS A 102 4.40 -3.00 -9.97
CA HIS A 102 4.43 -1.56 -10.18
C HIS A 102 5.69 -0.94 -9.61
N LYS A 103 6.04 0.23 -10.15
CA LYS A 103 7.14 1.03 -9.64
C LYS A 103 6.88 1.46 -8.20
N MET A 104 7.87 1.27 -7.35
CA MET A 104 7.87 1.71 -5.95
C MET A 104 8.94 2.77 -5.75
N THR A 105 8.59 3.83 -5.02
CA THR A 105 9.50 4.91 -4.70
C THR A 105 9.41 5.22 -3.20
N GLN A 106 10.53 5.27 -2.52
CA GLN A 106 10.57 5.67 -1.13
C GLN A 106 10.49 7.19 -1.04
N ALA A 107 9.50 7.71 -0.30
CA ALA A 107 9.42 9.13 0.00
C ALA A 107 10.60 9.56 0.87
N ASP A 108 10.96 10.85 0.79
CA ASP A 108 12.02 11.42 1.61
C ASP A 108 11.68 11.22 3.10
N ARG A 109 12.58 10.56 3.82
CA ARG A 109 12.40 10.19 5.23
C ARG A 109 12.25 11.37 6.19
N SER A 110 12.51 12.59 5.73
CA SER A 110 12.44 13.78 6.56
C SER A 110 11.01 14.17 6.98
N TYR A 111 9.99 13.66 6.30
CA TYR A 111 8.61 14.08 6.49
C TYR A 111 7.64 12.99 6.95
N GLU A 112 7.78 11.76 6.51
CA GLU A 112 6.77 10.71 6.69
C GLU A 112 7.37 9.32 6.96
N GLY A 113 8.41 9.24 7.75
CA GLY A 113 8.95 8.03 8.39
C GLY A 113 8.80 6.69 7.65
N GLY A 114 9.26 6.57 6.40
CA GLY A 114 9.29 5.28 5.72
C GLY A 114 8.11 5.02 4.77
N THR A 115 7.36 6.04 4.39
CA THR A 115 6.29 5.90 3.39
C THR A 115 6.86 5.55 2.01
N ILE A 116 6.31 4.51 1.43
CA ILE A 116 6.65 4.02 0.10
C ILE A 116 5.43 4.23 -0.80
N SER A 117 5.64 4.84 -1.97
CA SER A 117 4.61 5.06 -2.97
C SER A 117 4.64 3.94 -4.00
N VAL A 118 3.53 3.26 -4.22
CA VAL A 118 3.34 2.25 -5.26
C VAL A 118 2.50 2.85 -6.38
N GLU A 119 3.04 2.92 -7.58
CA GLU A 119 2.38 3.54 -8.75
C GLU A 119 1.39 2.56 -9.39
N GLY A 120 0.21 2.46 -8.80
CA GLY A 120 -0.86 1.58 -9.27
C GLY A 120 -1.51 0.78 -8.15
N ASN A 121 -2.54 0.02 -8.51
CA ASN A 121 -3.25 -0.83 -7.57
C ASN A 121 -2.41 -2.04 -7.15
N ILE A 122 -2.55 -2.48 -5.91
CA ILE A 122 -1.87 -3.67 -5.39
C ILE A 122 -2.89 -4.83 -5.37
N PRO A 123 -2.64 -5.92 -6.10
CA PRO A 123 -3.57 -7.06 -6.10
C PRO A 123 -3.54 -7.81 -4.77
N LEU A 124 -4.65 -8.42 -4.38
CA LEU A 124 -4.72 -9.28 -3.19
C LEU A 124 -3.74 -10.46 -3.24
N SER A 125 -3.35 -10.90 -4.42
CA SER A 125 -2.32 -11.94 -4.57
C SER A 125 -0.96 -11.55 -4.00
N ALA A 126 -0.71 -10.25 -3.80
CA ALA A 126 0.49 -9.76 -3.12
C ALA A 126 0.36 -9.74 -1.59
N VAL A 127 -0.85 -9.87 -1.06
CA VAL A 127 -1.10 -9.89 0.39
C VAL A 127 -0.80 -11.28 0.93
N VAL A 128 0.07 -11.36 1.92
CA VAL A 128 0.47 -12.62 2.55
C VAL A 128 -0.22 -12.84 3.90
N LYS A 129 -0.64 -11.78 4.56
CA LYS A 129 -1.31 -11.83 5.86
C LYS A 129 -2.10 -10.54 6.11
N VAL A 130 -3.12 -10.63 6.94
CA VAL A 130 -3.87 -9.47 7.42
C VAL A 130 -3.81 -9.43 8.96
N LEU A 131 -3.44 -8.28 9.50
CA LEU A 131 -3.43 -8.02 10.94
C LEU A 131 -4.71 -7.26 11.30
N ILE A 132 -5.47 -7.77 12.25
CA ILE A 132 -6.74 -7.19 12.68
C ILE A 132 -6.59 -6.67 14.09
N TYR A 133 -6.70 -5.37 14.28
CA TYR A 133 -6.62 -4.72 15.59
C TYR A 133 -7.99 -4.48 16.21
N LYS A 134 -9.01 -4.38 15.37
CA LYS A 134 -10.41 -4.26 15.79
C LYS A 134 -11.21 -5.40 15.16
N PRO A 135 -11.62 -6.40 15.91
CA PRO A 135 -12.37 -7.54 15.38
C PRO A 135 -13.66 -7.12 14.69
N ASN A 136 -13.87 -7.65 13.51
CA ASN A 136 -15.06 -7.45 12.68
C ASN A 136 -15.44 -8.78 12.04
N GLU A 137 -16.61 -9.30 12.37
CA GLU A 137 -17.06 -10.63 11.90
C GLU A 137 -17.17 -10.71 10.37
N ASN A 138 -17.64 -9.65 9.72
CA ASN A 138 -17.78 -9.61 8.25
C ASN A 138 -16.41 -9.68 7.57
N LEU A 139 -15.44 -8.95 8.11
CA LEU A 139 -14.06 -8.95 7.65
C LEU A 139 -13.45 -10.35 7.80
N ILE A 140 -13.61 -10.98 8.96
CA ILE A 140 -13.07 -12.32 9.25
C ILE A 140 -13.68 -13.35 8.31
N LYS A 141 -14.98 -13.32 8.08
CA LYS A 141 -15.66 -14.22 7.12
C LYS A 141 -15.12 -14.06 5.70
N LEU A 142 -14.89 -12.84 5.25
CA LEU A 142 -14.30 -12.60 3.93
C LEU A 142 -12.89 -13.14 3.82
N LEU A 143 -12.06 -12.97 4.84
CA LEU A 143 -10.70 -13.51 4.87
C LEU A 143 -10.70 -15.03 4.84
N GLN A 144 -11.58 -15.67 5.60
CA GLN A 144 -11.77 -17.13 5.62
C GLN A 144 -12.21 -17.64 4.25
N ASN A 145 -13.19 -16.99 3.62
CA ASN A 145 -13.71 -17.37 2.31
C ASN A 145 -12.66 -17.23 1.20
N LYS A 146 -11.77 -16.27 1.32
CA LYS A 146 -10.67 -16.05 0.36
C LYS A 146 -9.40 -16.81 0.70
N HIS A 147 -9.38 -17.56 1.79
CA HIS A 147 -8.21 -18.31 2.27
C HIS A 147 -6.97 -17.41 2.51
N ILE A 148 -7.21 -16.20 3.03
CA ILE A 148 -6.14 -15.27 3.39
C ILE A 148 -5.82 -15.44 4.86
N GLU A 149 -4.54 -15.63 5.18
CA GLU A 149 -4.07 -15.74 6.56
C GLU A 149 -4.31 -14.42 7.30
N TYR A 150 -4.79 -14.53 8.54
CA TYR A 150 -4.99 -13.35 9.39
C TYR A 150 -4.65 -13.68 10.86
N SER A 151 -4.38 -12.64 11.62
CA SER A 151 -4.27 -12.72 13.08
C SER A 151 -4.96 -11.54 13.74
N ILE A 152 -5.51 -11.76 14.92
CA ILE A 152 -6.07 -10.70 15.76
C ILE A 152 -4.96 -10.24 16.69
N GLU A 153 -4.63 -8.95 16.60
CA GLU A 153 -3.52 -8.32 17.30
C GLU A 153 -4.03 -7.33 18.36
N ALA A 154 -3.28 -7.17 19.43
CA ALA A 154 -3.51 -6.08 20.37
C ALA A 154 -2.90 -4.78 19.81
N LEU A 155 -3.57 -3.64 20.02
CA LEU A 155 -2.98 -2.34 19.74
C LEU A 155 -1.74 -2.14 20.63
N PRO A 156 -0.63 -1.65 20.07
CA PRO A 156 0.58 -1.39 20.83
C PRO A 156 0.40 -0.29 21.87
#